data_530db52ef3edf7c40076c2a903262869
#
_entry.id   530db52ef3edf7c40076c2a903262869
#
_cell.length_a   1.000
_cell.length_b   1.000
_cell.length_c   1.000
_cell.angle_alpha   90.00
_cell.angle_beta   90.00
_cell.angle_gamma   90.00
#
_symmetry.space_group_name_H-M   'P 1'
#
loop_
_entity.id
_entity.type
_entity.pdbx_description
1 polymer ?
#
loop_
_entity_poly.entity_id
_entity_poly.type
_entity_poly.pdbx_seq_one_letter_code
_entity_poly.pdbx_strand_id
1 'polypeptide(L)'
;IKITGNKVKESSYNSDGSVKETYSLSSVITITIDGNEIESCGDTCIFEQKGLDAEVDFTKKHINSRADGITANTAIANYLNKYKNLFGKRRVVVVKSQLGQPIKAYQGDDVYWEIPDNLPKMTKLMIDGKALYIHRANFQIIDSDCLTEE
;
A
#
# COMPACT_ATOMS: atom_id res chain seq x y z
N ILE A 1 6.32 -10.32 -12.98
CA ILE A 1 4.97 -9.87 -12.62
C ILE A 1 4.68 -8.57 -13.33
N LYS A 2 3.56 -8.50 -14.01
CA LYS A 2 3.09 -7.30 -14.68
C LYS A 2 1.72 -6.90 -14.08
N ILE A 3 1.55 -5.61 -13.80
CA ILE A 3 0.30 -5.08 -13.28
C ILE A 3 -0.25 -4.09 -14.30
N THR A 4 -1.51 -4.28 -14.69
CA THR A 4 -2.20 -3.40 -15.65
C THR A 4 -3.52 -2.92 -15.09
N GLY A 5 -3.86 -1.67 -15.37
CA GLY A 5 -5.20 -1.15 -15.14
C GLY A 5 -6.11 -1.49 -16.32
N ASN A 6 -7.40 -1.48 -16.07
CA ASN A 6 -8.42 -1.77 -17.08
C ASN A 6 -9.34 -0.56 -17.25
N LYS A 7 -9.53 -0.13 -18.49
CA LYS A 7 -10.45 0.95 -18.81
C LYS A 7 -11.82 0.37 -19.13
N VAL A 8 -12.86 1.03 -18.65
CA VAL A 8 -14.25 0.70 -18.98
C VAL A 8 -14.86 1.82 -19.79
N LYS A 9 -15.74 1.43 -20.69
CA LYS A 9 -16.48 2.34 -21.54
C LYS A 9 -17.72 2.84 -20.80
N GLU A 10 -17.86 4.15 -20.73
CA GLU A 10 -19.04 4.79 -20.18
C GLU A 10 -19.79 5.51 -21.31
N SER A 11 -21.09 5.29 -21.40
CA SER A 11 -21.96 5.95 -22.37
C SER A 11 -22.85 6.96 -21.67
N SER A 12 -22.89 8.18 -22.19
CA SER A 12 -23.81 9.23 -21.72
C SER A 12 -24.54 9.85 -22.89
N TYR A 13 -25.76 10.36 -22.65
CA TYR A 13 -26.54 11.04 -23.66
C TYR A 13 -26.31 12.55 -23.58
N ASN A 14 -26.01 13.14 -24.74
CA ASN A 14 -25.96 14.59 -24.84
C ASN A 14 -27.40 15.16 -24.92
N SER A 15 -27.55 16.46 -24.72
CA SER A 15 -28.84 17.16 -24.76
C SER A 15 -29.51 17.09 -26.14
N ASP A 16 -28.75 16.85 -27.20
CA ASP A 16 -29.23 16.69 -28.57
C ASP A 16 -29.63 15.24 -28.92
N GLY A 17 -29.53 14.30 -27.95
CA GLY A 17 -29.85 12.89 -28.16
C GLY A 17 -28.70 12.04 -28.68
N SER A 18 -27.53 12.64 -28.97
CA SER A 18 -26.35 11.87 -29.37
C SER A 18 -25.71 11.17 -28.17
N VAL A 19 -25.03 10.05 -28.44
CA VAL A 19 -24.32 9.27 -27.40
C VAL A 19 -22.86 9.70 -27.33
N LYS A 20 -22.44 10.10 -26.16
CA LYS A 20 -21.02 10.38 -25.87
C LYS A 20 -20.42 9.16 -25.19
N GLU A 21 -19.38 8.60 -25.79
CA GLU A 21 -18.64 7.50 -25.22
C GLU A 21 -17.34 8.01 -24.61
N THR A 22 -17.12 7.69 -23.34
CA THR A 22 -15.90 8.00 -22.62
C THR A 22 -15.31 6.72 -22.02
N TYR A 23 -14.00 6.71 -21.88
CA TYR A 23 -13.31 5.60 -21.23
C TYR A 23 -12.75 6.11 -19.92
N SER A 24 -13.02 5.39 -18.86
CA SER A 24 -12.47 5.67 -17.53
C SER A 24 -11.76 4.44 -16.98
N LEU A 25 -10.82 4.68 -16.07
CA LEU A 25 -10.08 3.61 -15.41
C LEU A 25 -11.03 2.91 -14.42
N SER A 26 -11.20 1.59 -14.57
CA SER A 26 -11.99 0.80 -13.63
C SER A 26 -11.22 0.55 -12.34
N SER A 27 -11.91 0.03 -11.32
CA SER A 27 -11.29 -0.38 -10.06
C SER A 27 -10.60 -1.74 -10.12
N VAL A 28 -10.64 -2.42 -11.26
CA VAL A 28 -10.05 -3.75 -11.46
C VAL A 28 -8.63 -3.62 -11.96
N ILE A 29 -7.72 -4.37 -11.35
CA ILE A 29 -6.35 -4.54 -11.85
C ILE A 29 -6.17 -5.95 -12.37
N THR A 30 -5.33 -6.09 -13.40
CA THR A 30 -4.91 -7.40 -13.92
C THR A 30 -3.46 -7.62 -13.51
N ILE A 31 -3.21 -8.75 -12.85
CA ILE A 31 -1.90 -9.18 -12.42
C ILE A 31 -1.49 -10.36 -13.28
N THR A 32 -0.40 -10.23 -14.03
CA THR A 32 0.11 -11.29 -14.91
C THR A 32 1.35 -11.90 -14.30
N ILE A 33 1.31 -13.20 -14.06
CA ILE A 33 2.42 -13.98 -13.52
C ILE A 33 2.66 -15.17 -14.45
N ASP A 34 3.85 -15.19 -15.09
CA ASP A 34 4.25 -16.27 -16.02
C ASP A 34 3.17 -16.60 -17.07
N GLY A 35 2.57 -15.54 -17.65
CA GLY A 35 1.55 -15.67 -18.68
C GLY A 35 0.14 -15.97 -18.17
N ASN A 36 -0.03 -16.17 -16.87
CA ASN A 36 -1.32 -16.38 -16.25
C ASN A 36 -1.84 -15.09 -15.63
N GLU A 37 -3.13 -14.83 -15.73
CA GLU A 37 -3.73 -13.59 -15.28
C GLU A 37 -4.63 -13.79 -14.06
N ILE A 38 -4.53 -12.83 -13.13
CA ILE A 38 -5.46 -12.69 -12.00
C ILE A 38 -6.10 -11.32 -12.13
N GLU A 39 -7.42 -11.26 -12.16
CA GLU A 39 -8.15 -10.00 -12.06
C GLU A 39 -8.58 -9.81 -10.62
N SER A 40 -8.28 -8.64 -10.06
CA SER A 40 -8.53 -8.34 -8.66
C SER A 40 -9.25 -7.01 -8.52
N CYS A 41 -10.28 -7.00 -7.68
CA CYS A 41 -11.05 -5.80 -7.35
C CYS A 41 -11.45 -5.86 -5.87
N GLY A 42 -11.04 -4.85 -5.12
CA GLY A 42 -11.44 -4.71 -3.73
C GLY A 42 -10.46 -5.22 -2.70
N ASP A 43 -9.64 -6.18 -3.05
CA ASP A 43 -8.66 -6.74 -2.11
C ASP A 43 -7.39 -5.91 -2.02
N THR A 44 -6.78 -5.91 -0.85
CA THR A 44 -5.47 -5.30 -0.64
C THR A 44 -4.39 -6.18 -1.25
N CYS A 45 -3.56 -5.59 -2.11
CA CYS A 45 -2.43 -6.27 -2.73
C CYS A 45 -1.16 -5.45 -2.50
N ILE A 46 -0.07 -6.14 -2.22
CA ILE A 46 1.25 -5.52 -2.03
C ILE A 46 2.22 -6.18 -3.01
N PHE A 47 2.93 -5.35 -3.78
CA PHE A 47 3.92 -5.81 -4.75
C PHE A 47 5.28 -5.20 -4.40
N GLU A 48 6.20 -6.05 -4.00
CA GLU A 48 7.56 -5.65 -3.63
C GLU A 48 8.51 -5.87 -4.80
N GLN A 49 9.30 -4.86 -5.13
CA GLN A 49 10.41 -5.03 -6.06
C GLN A 49 11.44 -5.98 -5.45
N LYS A 50 12.02 -6.82 -6.28
CA LYS A 50 13.08 -7.74 -5.85
C LYS A 50 14.20 -6.98 -5.15
N GLY A 51 14.57 -7.43 -3.98
CA GLY A 51 15.59 -6.79 -3.15
C GLY A 51 15.05 -5.82 -2.10
N LEU A 52 13.75 -5.51 -2.15
CA LEU A 52 13.09 -4.76 -1.08
C LEU A 52 12.49 -5.75 -0.08
N ASP A 53 13.02 -5.75 1.11
CA ASP A 53 12.56 -6.64 2.19
C ASP A 53 11.93 -5.83 3.32
N ALA A 54 10.84 -6.35 3.87
CA ALA A 54 10.23 -5.77 5.05
C ALA A 54 11.09 -6.03 6.28
N GLU A 55 11.29 -5.01 7.11
CA GLU A 55 11.96 -5.17 8.41
C GLU A 55 11.07 -5.91 9.41
N VAL A 56 9.76 -5.69 9.31
CA VAL A 56 8.77 -6.34 10.17
C VAL A 56 7.62 -6.79 9.32
N ASP A 57 7.21 -8.04 9.50
CA ASP A 57 5.99 -8.60 8.91
C ASP A 57 5.00 -8.88 10.05
N PHE A 58 4.00 -8.01 10.19
CA PHE A 58 3.02 -8.10 11.25
C PHE A 58 2.05 -9.27 11.07
N THR A 59 1.96 -9.84 9.87
CA THR A 59 1.09 -10.99 9.61
C THR A 59 1.63 -12.28 10.22
N LYS A 60 2.94 -12.35 10.45
CA LYS A 60 3.61 -13.51 11.04
C LYS A 60 3.70 -13.46 12.55
N LYS A 61 3.43 -12.30 13.14
CA LYS A 61 3.45 -12.12 14.59
C LYS A 61 2.05 -11.78 15.07
N HIS A 62 1.56 -12.50 16.07
CA HIS A 62 0.30 -12.18 16.70
C HIS A 62 0.43 -10.86 17.46
N ILE A 63 -0.02 -9.79 16.83
CA ILE A 63 -0.36 -8.58 17.55
C ILE A 63 -1.75 -8.84 18.09
N ASN A 64 -1.86 -8.97 19.38
CA ASN A 64 -3.15 -9.15 20.01
C ASN A 64 -3.93 -7.83 19.94
N SER A 65 -4.75 -7.69 18.88
CA SER A 65 -5.57 -6.51 18.63
C SER A 65 -6.69 -6.32 19.69
N ARG A 66 -6.79 -7.21 20.65
CA ARG A 66 -7.73 -7.14 21.77
C ARG A 66 -7.13 -6.54 23.03
N ALA A 67 -6.01 -5.87 22.95
CA ALA A 67 -5.52 -5.12 24.08
C ALA A 67 -6.54 -4.01 24.42
N ASP A 68 -7.03 -4.05 25.61
CA ASP A 68 -8.15 -3.25 26.10
C ASP A 68 -7.98 -1.75 25.81
N GLY A 69 -8.86 -1.19 25.00
CA GLY A 69 -8.93 0.24 24.75
C GLY A 69 -7.76 0.86 23.97
N ILE A 70 -6.82 0.05 23.49
CA ILE A 70 -5.71 0.55 22.67
C ILE A 70 -6.16 0.61 21.20
N THR A 71 -6.10 1.79 20.61
CA THR A 71 -6.37 1.93 19.17
C THR A 71 -5.29 1.22 18.36
N ALA A 72 -5.64 0.80 17.13
CA ALA A 72 -4.68 0.17 16.23
C ALA A 72 -3.44 1.03 16.01
N ASN A 73 -3.59 2.36 15.94
CA ASN A 73 -2.49 3.30 15.79
C ASN A 73 -1.55 3.31 17.01
N THR A 74 -2.12 3.27 18.21
CA THR A 74 -1.33 3.20 19.44
C THR A 74 -0.59 1.87 19.54
N ALA A 75 -1.24 0.78 19.19
CA ALA A 75 -0.61 -0.55 19.18
C ALA A 75 0.56 -0.60 18.17
N ILE A 76 0.41 0.02 17.02
CA ILE A 76 1.48 0.11 16.01
C ILE A 76 2.65 0.93 16.55
N ALA A 77 2.38 2.10 17.14
CA ALA A 77 3.42 2.95 17.70
C ALA A 77 4.20 2.23 18.80
N ASN A 78 3.51 1.55 19.70
CA ASN A 78 4.14 0.76 20.75
C ASN A 78 4.99 -0.38 20.18
N TYR A 79 4.48 -1.05 19.15
CA TYR A 79 5.23 -2.12 18.50
C TYR A 79 6.49 -1.59 17.83
N LEU A 80 6.40 -0.49 17.08
CA LEU A 80 7.55 0.12 16.42
C LEU A 80 8.57 0.62 17.45
N ASN A 81 8.14 1.22 18.54
CA ASN A 81 9.02 1.66 19.61
C ASN A 81 9.79 0.50 20.25
N LYS A 82 9.12 -0.63 20.42
CA LYS A 82 9.75 -1.85 20.95
C LYS A 82 10.89 -2.36 20.05
N TYR A 83 10.76 -2.14 18.74
CA TYR A 83 11.75 -2.58 17.74
C TYR A 83 12.53 -1.42 17.15
N LYS A 84 12.56 -0.27 17.82
CA LYS A 84 13.27 0.93 17.37
C LYS A 84 14.72 0.65 16.96
N ASN A 85 15.42 -0.23 17.67
CA ASN A 85 16.80 -0.56 17.38
C ASN A 85 16.97 -1.32 16.05
N LEU A 86 15.91 -1.87 15.48
CA LEU A 86 15.92 -2.51 14.16
C LEU A 86 15.83 -1.48 13.03
N PHE A 87 15.37 -0.26 13.33
CA PHE A 87 15.19 0.79 12.34
C PHE A 87 16.38 1.75 12.42
N GLY A 88 17.45 1.40 11.70
CA GLY A 88 18.66 2.22 11.63
C GLY A 88 18.59 3.33 10.59
N LYS A 89 17.56 3.37 9.78
CA LYS A 89 17.39 4.35 8.71
C LYS A 89 16.44 5.47 9.11
N ARG A 90 16.49 6.54 8.32
CA ARG A 90 15.83 7.81 8.61
C ARG A 90 14.30 7.74 8.62
N ARG A 91 13.72 6.92 7.76
CA ARG A 91 12.27 6.81 7.58
C ARG A 91 11.78 5.39 7.78
N VAL A 92 10.64 5.27 8.40
CA VAL A 92 9.92 4.00 8.55
C VAL A 92 8.61 4.10 7.78
N VAL A 93 8.35 3.12 6.92
CA VAL A 93 7.12 3.03 6.15
C VAL A 93 6.27 1.90 6.72
N VAL A 94 5.08 2.22 7.19
CA VAL A 94 4.13 1.23 7.69
C VAL A 94 3.00 1.10 6.71
N VAL A 95 2.81 -0.10 6.19
CA VAL A 95 1.69 -0.44 5.32
C VAL A 95 0.60 -1.10 6.15
N LYS A 96 -0.61 -0.59 6.00
CA LYS A 96 -1.78 -1.02 6.76
C LYS A 96 -2.89 -1.48 5.81
N SER A 97 -3.75 -2.36 6.30
CA SER A 97 -4.97 -2.71 5.58
C SER A 97 -5.93 -1.52 5.49
N GLN A 98 -6.99 -1.65 4.70
CA GLN A 98 -8.04 -0.63 4.58
C GLN A 98 -8.71 -0.32 5.93
N LEU A 99 -8.71 -1.27 6.86
CA LEU A 99 -9.25 -1.12 8.21
C LEU A 99 -8.22 -0.60 9.22
N GLY A 100 -7.01 -0.29 8.76
CA GLY A 100 -5.97 0.27 9.61
C GLY A 100 -5.12 -0.75 10.36
N GLN A 101 -5.24 -2.03 10.05
CA GLN A 101 -4.40 -3.06 10.66
C GLN A 101 -3.03 -3.10 10.00
N PRO A 102 -1.93 -3.14 10.77
CA PRO A 102 -0.60 -3.16 10.20
C PRO A 102 -0.33 -4.47 9.46
N ILE A 103 0.35 -4.36 8.32
CA ILE A 103 0.72 -5.51 7.50
C ILE A 103 2.23 -5.69 7.52
N LYS A 104 2.98 -4.67 7.08
CA LYS A 104 4.43 -4.70 7.00
C LYS A 104 5.03 -3.33 7.30
N ALA A 105 6.25 -3.33 7.79
CA ALA A 105 7.03 -2.11 7.97
C ALA A 105 8.36 -2.23 7.23
N TYR A 106 8.73 -1.13 6.58
CA TYR A 106 9.97 -0.99 5.82
C TYR A 106 10.77 0.18 6.37
N GLN A 107 12.04 0.25 6.03
CA GLN A 107 12.86 1.40 6.35
C GLN A 107 13.64 1.88 5.13
N GLY A 108 13.94 3.16 5.10
CA GLY A 108 14.75 3.77 4.05
C GLY A 108 15.21 5.16 4.43
N ASP A 109 16.30 5.62 3.84
CA ASP A 109 16.80 6.98 4.02
C ASP A 109 16.13 7.95 3.06
N ASP A 110 15.87 7.50 1.82
CA ASP A 110 15.18 8.27 0.79
C ASP A 110 13.86 7.58 0.48
N VAL A 111 12.77 8.17 0.96
CA VAL A 111 11.42 7.60 0.82
C VAL A 111 10.49 8.67 0.29
N TYR A 112 9.79 8.36 -0.79
CA TYR A 112 8.74 9.20 -1.34
C TYR A 112 7.63 8.36 -1.99
N TRP A 113 6.52 8.97 -2.32
CA TRP A 113 5.36 8.30 -2.90
C TRP A 113 4.90 8.96 -4.18
N GLU A 114 4.31 8.17 -5.05
CA GLU A 114 3.73 8.60 -6.31
C GLU A 114 2.39 7.91 -6.53
N ILE A 115 1.51 8.56 -7.27
CA ILE A 115 0.22 7.97 -7.67
C ILE A 115 0.29 7.65 -9.16
N PRO A 116 0.35 6.37 -9.56
CA PRO A 116 0.33 5.99 -10.96
C PRO A 116 -1.01 6.32 -11.62
N ASP A 117 -0.97 6.99 -12.78
CA ASP A 117 -2.19 7.41 -13.49
C ASP A 117 -2.95 6.24 -14.12
N ASN A 118 -2.24 5.18 -14.44
CA ASN A 118 -2.77 4.02 -15.19
C ASN A 118 -3.16 2.83 -14.29
N LEU A 119 -3.03 2.97 -12.99
CA LEU A 119 -3.32 1.91 -12.02
C LEU A 119 -4.32 2.44 -10.97
N PRO A 120 -5.54 1.86 -10.91
CA PRO A 120 -6.55 2.36 -9.98
C PRO A 120 -6.23 1.98 -8.53
N LYS A 121 -6.52 2.90 -7.60
CA LYS A 121 -6.36 2.65 -6.16
C LYS A 121 -4.97 2.15 -5.78
N MET A 122 -3.97 2.58 -6.56
CA MET A 122 -2.58 2.18 -6.40
C MET A 122 -1.74 3.35 -5.90
N THR A 123 -0.87 3.08 -4.95
CA THR A 123 0.19 4.00 -4.53
C THR A 123 1.53 3.32 -4.75
N LYS A 124 2.46 4.04 -5.34
CA LYS A 124 3.83 3.59 -5.51
C LYS A 124 4.70 4.28 -4.47
N LEU A 125 5.30 3.49 -3.61
CA LEU A 125 6.26 3.97 -2.62
C LEU A 125 7.67 3.65 -3.11
N MET A 126 8.53 4.65 -3.14
CA MET A 126 9.94 4.47 -3.47
C MET A 126 10.75 4.50 -2.18
N ILE A 127 11.46 3.42 -1.91
CA ILE A 127 12.25 3.21 -0.68
C ILE A 127 13.67 2.89 -1.10
N ASP A 128 14.57 3.88 -0.95
CA ASP A 128 15.98 3.77 -1.37
C ASP A 128 16.15 3.23 -2.80
N GLY A 129 15.36 3.78 -3.73
CA GLY A 129 15.41 3.41 -5.14
C GLY A 129 14.68 2.13 -5.53
N LYS A 130 14.00 1.48 -4.59
CA LYS A 130 13.20 0.28 -4.86
C LYS A 130 11.73 0.58 -4.70
N ALA A 131 10.92 -0.02 -5.58
CA ALA A 131 9.50 0.25 -5.64
C ALA A 131 8.68 -0.72 -4.79
N LEU A 132 7.72 -0.16 -4.06
CA LEU A 132 6.68 -0.88 -3.36
C LEU A 132 5.34 -0.39 -3.88
N TYR A 133 4.58 -1.24 -4.55
CA TYR A 133 3.24 -0.91 -5.01
C TYR A 133 2.24 -1.45 -4.00
N ILE A 134 1.38 -0.57 -3.51
CA ILE A 134 0.29 -0.96 -2.61
C ILE A 134 -1.04 -0.64 -3.28
N HIS A 135 -1.92 -1.63 -3.35
CA HIS A 135 -3.24 -1.51 -3.94
C HIS A 135 -4.29 -1.63 -2.84
N ARG A 136 -5.12 -0.61 -2.69
CA ARG A 136 -6.18 -0.55 -1.67
C ARG A 136 -5.65 -0.79 -0.26
N ALA A 137 -4.56 -0.11 0.06
CA ALA A 137 -3.95 -0.16 1.38
C ALA A 137 -3.65 1.25 1.88
N ASN A 138 -3.62 1.40 3.19
CA ASN A 138 -3.20 2.62 3.84
C ASN A 138 -1.71 2.56 4.14
N PHE A 139 -1.08 3.71 4.29
CA PHE A 139 0.33 3.77 4.64
C PHE A 139 0.63 4.99 5.50
N GLN A 140 1.73 4.92 6.23
CA GLN A 140 2.33 6.05 6.91
C GLN A 140 3.84 6.04 6.65
N ILE A 141 4.39 7.23 6.42
CA ILE A 141 5.83 7.45 6.36
C ILE A 141 6.18 8.23 7.61
N ILE A 142 7.02 7.66 8.47
CA ILE A 142 7.30 8.17 9.80
C ILE A 142 8.80 8.45 9.90
N ASP A 143 9.17 9.67 10.32
CA ASP A 143 10.55 9.94 10.70
C ASP A 143 10.93 9.06 11.89
N SER A 144 12.08 8.41 11.81
CA SER A 144 12.53 7.53 12.91
C SER A 144 12.67 8.27 14.24
N ASP A 145 12.92 9.58 14.18
CA ASP A 145 12.98 10.43 15.39
C ASP A 145 11.62 10.56 16.09
N CYS A 146 10.52 10.27 15.38
CA CYS A 146 9.18 10.24 15.98
C CYS A 146 8.94 8.96 16.79
N LEU A 147 9.80 7.96 16.67
CA LEU A 147 9.75 6.73 17.45
C LEU A 147 10.49 6.98 18.76
N THR A 148 9.76 7.31 19.79
CA THR A 148 10.34 7.63 21.11
C THR A 148 10.42 6.41 22.01
N GLU A 149 11.46 6.34 22.83
CA GLU A 149 11.55 5.36 23.90
C GLU A 149 10.64 5.77 25.05
N GLU A 150 9.66 4.98 25.33
CA GLU A 150 8.89 5.04 26.56
C GLU A 150 8.80 3.67 27.19
#